data_175924ff540b2c864d11fc28a86764f2
#
_entry.id   175924ff540b2c864d11fc28a86764f2
#
_cell.length_a   1.000
_cell.length_b   1.000
_cell.length_c   1.000
_cell.angle_alpha   90.00
_cell.angle_beta   90.00
_cell.angle_gamma   90.00
#
_symmetry.space_group_name_H-M   'P 1'
#
loop_
_entity.id
_entity.type
_entity.pdbx_description
1 polymer ?
#
loop_
_entity_poly.entity_id
_entity_poly.type
_entity_poly.pdbx_seq_one_letter_code
_entity_poly.pdbx_strand_id
1 'polypeptide(L)'
;MIITLCHSCALGQSGFAEPLRAAMHSAGVTAEIRTTECMSGCTRPSTCAFRAPGKTAYLFGDLTAEDLPDLVTFARHYDASTDGTLADARVLGALRMKAISRIPG
;
A
#
# COMPACT_ATOMS: atom_id res chain seq x y z
N MET A 1 -9.07 -6.90 -2.44
CA MET A 1 -8.08 -6.00 -1.80
C MET A 1 -8.44 -4.57 -2.08
N ILE A 2 -8.38 -3.73 -1.07
CA ILE A 2 -8.62 -2.29 -1.20
C ILE A 2 -7.32 -1.58 -0.85
N ILE A 3 -6.86 -0.71 -1.76
CA ILE A 3 -5.66 0.11 -1.57
C ILE A 3 -6.13 1.56 -1.49
N THR A 4 -5.86 2.22 -0.38
CA THR A 4 -6.30 3.60 -0.13
C THR A 4 -5.09 4.53 -0.06
N LEU A 5 -5.12 5.61 -0.85
CA LEU A 5 -4.09 6.64 -0.87
C LEU A 5 -4.60 7.90 -0.18
N CYS A 6 -3.71 8.61 0.50
CA CYS A 6 -4.01 9.91 1.09
C CYS A 6 -4.01 10.97 -0.02
N HIS A 7 -5.18 11.54 -0.30
CA HIS A 7 -5.36 12.53 -1.37
C HIS A 7 -4.64 13.85 -1.07
N SER A 8 -4.63 14.28 0.18
CA SER A 8 -4.05 15.56 0.58
C SER A 8 -2.52 15.53 0.73
N CYS A 9 -1.91 14.36 0.71
CA CYS A 9 -0.45 14.24 0.77
C CYS A 9 0.18 14.44 -0.61
N ALA A 10 1.48 14.75 -0.63
CA ALA A 10 2.20 15.05 -1.87
C ALA A 10 2.07 13.95 -2.91
N LEU A 11 2.18 12.69 -2.51
CA LEU A 11 2.08 11.55 -3.44
C LEU A 11 0.68 11.45 -4.06
N GLY A 12 -0.37 11.61 -3.24
CA GLY A 12 -1.75 11.60 -3.74
C GLY A 12 -2.03 12.74 -4.71
N GLN A 13 -1.48 13.92 -4.41
CA GLN A 13 -1.64 15.09 -5.27
C GLN A 13 -0.88 14.98 -6.59
N SER A 14 0.15 14.13 -6.65
CA SER A 14 0.93 13.92 -7.87
C SER A 14 0.22 13.03 -8.90
N GLY A 15 -0.96 12.49 -8.56
CA GLY A 15 -1.68 11.60 -9.46
C GLY A 15 -1.19 10.16 -9.42
N PHE A 16 -0.59 9.74 -8.31
CA PHE A 16 -0.01 8.40 -8.15
C PHE A 16 -1.03 7.26 -8.29
N ALA A 17 -2.32 7.53 -8.06
CA ALA A 17 -3.37 6.50 -8.15
C ALA A 17 -3.41 5.82 -9.51
N GLU A 18 -3.23 6.57 -10.60
CA GLU A 18 -3.28 6.00 -11.94
C GLU A 18 -2.11 5.08 -12.27
N PRO A 19 -0.83 5.47 -12.06
CA PRO A 19 0.27 4.53 -12.27
C PRO A 19 0.21 3.34 -11.32
N LEU A 20 -0.29 3.52 -10.09
CA LEU A 20 -0.47 2.41 -9.16
C LEU A 20 -1.52 1.42 -9.68
N ARG A 21 -2.66 1.92 -10.16
CA ARG A 21 -3.72 1.09 -10.73
C ARG A 21 -3.21 0.30 -11.94
N ALA A 22 -2.48 0.96 -12.83
CA ALA A 22 -1.92 0.33 -14.02
C ALA A 22 -0.89 -0.75 -13.65
N ALA A 23 -0.04 -0.48 -12.67
CA ALA A 23 0.98 -1.43 -12.22
C ALA A 23 0.36 -2.67 -11.57
N MET A 24 -0.69 -2.50 -10.76
CA MET A 24 -1.40 -3.62 -10.15
C MET A 24 -2.07 -4.48 -11.22
N HIS A 25 -2.71 -3.85 -12.20
CA HIS A 25 -3.34 -4.57 -13.29
C HIS A 25 -2.32 -5.38 -14.09
N SER A 26 -1.18 -4.79 -14.42
CA SER A 26 -0.10 -5.46 -15.14
C SER A 26 0.48 -6.64 -14.37
N ALA A 27 0.47 -6.57 -13.04
CA ALA A 27 0.96 -7.64 -12.17
C ALA A 27 -0.07 -8.73 -11.92
N GLY A 28 -1.29 -8.59 -12.45
CA GLY A 28 -2.37 -9.55 -12.23
C GLY A 28 -3.00 -9.46 -10.85
N VAL A 29 -2.83 -8.34 -10.16
CA VAL A 29 -3.40 -8.12 -8.83
C VAL A 29 -4.76 -7.45 -8.96
N THR A 30 -5.80 -8.09 -8.44
CA THR A 30 -7.13 -7.50 -8.38
C THR A 30 -7.22 -6.60 -7.16
N ALA A 31 -7.24 -5.29 -7.39
CA ALA A 31 -7.27 -4.31 -6.32
C ALA A 31 -8.15 -3.13 -6.70
N GLU A 32 -8.91 -2.62 -5.72
CA GLU A 32 -9.65 -1.38 -5.85
C GLU A 32 -8.79 -0.26 -5.27
N ILE A 33 -8.50 0.76 -6.08
CA ILE A 33 -7.69 1.90 -5.66
C ILE A 33 -8.64 3.03 -5.28
N ARG A 34 -8.54 3.49 -4.04
CA ARG A 34 -9.36 4.59 -3.50
C ARG A 34 -8.46 5.71 -3.01
N THR A 35 -9.02 6.91 -2.91
CA THR A 35 -8.35 8.03 -2.28
C THR A 35 -9.20 8.53 -1.11
N THR A 36 -8.53 9.04 -0.08
CA THR A 36 -9.18 9.67 1.07
C THR A 36 -8.45 10.96 1.40
N GLU A 37 -9.13 11.89 2.07
CA GLU A 37 -8.54 13.19 2.36
C GLU A 37 -7.35 13.11 3.29
N CYS A 38 -7.45 12.31 4.36
CA CYS A 38 -6.38 12.17 5.34
C CYS A 38 -6.52 10.85 6.08
N MET A 39 -5.41 10.15 6.25
CA MET A 39 -5.35 8.92 7.03
C MET A 39 -4.61 9.12 8.36
N SER A 40 -4.48 10.36 8.81
CA SER A 40 -3.85 10.73 10.09
C SER A 40 -2.38 10.31 10.19
N GLY A 41 -1.70 10.17 9.07
CA GLY A 41 -0.27 9.85 9.02
C GLY A 41 0.61 11.07 8.80
N CYS A 42 0.24 12.24 9.36
CA CYS A 42 0.89 13.52 9.05
C CYS A 42 2.38 13.57 9.43
N THR A 43 2.82 12.78 10.41
CA THR A 43 4.24 12.69 10.77
C THR A 43 5.05 11.92 9.73
N ARG A 44 4.37 11.09 8.92
CA ARG A 44 4.96 10.35 7.82
C ARG A 44 4.01 10.45 6.61
N PRO A 45 4.03 11.58 5.89
CA PRO A 45 3.07 11.86 4.82
C PRO A 45 3.20 10.90 3.65
N SER A 46 2.31 11.03 2.67
CA SER A 46 2.23 10.15 1.50
C SER A 46 1.95 8.72 1.90
N THR A 47 0.81 8.54 2.59
CA THR A 47 0.41 7.25 3.15
C THR A 47 -0.39 6.42 2.15
N CYS A 48 -0.28 5.11 2.30
CA CYS A 48 -1.01 4.13 1.51
C CYS A 48 -1.41 2.97 2.42
N ALA A 49 -2.69 2.60 2.42
CA ALA A 49 -3.22 1.52 3.22
C ALA A 49 -3.64 0.34 2.34
N PHE A 50 -3.34 -0.87 2.81
CA PHE A 50 -3.76 -2.11 2.15
C PHE A 50 -4.66 -2.88 3.10
N ARG A 51 -5.83 -3.29 2.63
CA ARG A 51 -6.72 -4.14 3.43
C ARG A 51 -7.56 -5.07 2.55
N ALA A 52 -8.00 -6.17 3.16
CA ALA A 52 -8.95 -7.10 2.57
C ALA A 52 -9.71 -7.80 3.70
N PRO A 53 -10.93 -8.31 3.46
CA PRO A 53 -11.70 -9.01 4.50
C PRO A 53 -10.91 -10.20 5.05
N GLY A 54 -10.84 -10.29 6.39
CA GLY A 54 -10.15 -11.38 7.07
C GLY A 54 -8.64 -11.33 7.03
N LYS A 55 -8.05 -10.24 6.49
CA LYS A 55 -6.61 -10.08 6.41
C LYS A 55 -6.12 -8.93 7.27
N THR A 56 -4.86 -9.02 7.70
CA THR A 56 -4.17 -7.94 8.38
C THR A 56 -4.16 -6.70 7.49
N ALA A 57 -4.46 -5.53 8.06
CA ALA A 57 -4.38 -4.27 7.35
C ALA A 57 -3.00 -3.65 7.56
N TYR A 58 -2.44 -3.04 6.52
CA TYR A 58 -1.13 -2.38 6.57
C TYR A 58 -1.27 -0.91 6.20
N LEU A 59 -0.48 -0.07 6.86
CA LEU A 59 -0.37 1.35 6.55
C LEU A 59 1.10 1.70 6.36
N PHE A 60 1.43 2.26 5.20
CA PHE A 60 2.77 2.72 4.88
C PHE A 60 2.78 4.24 4.75
N GLY A 61 3.92 4.86 5.03
CA GLY A 61 4.10 6.31 4.89
C GLY A 61 5.43 6.65 4.25
N ASP A 62 5.69 7.94 4.07
CA ASP A 62 6.90 8.45 3.41
C ASP A 62 7.10 7.87 2.01
N LEU A 63 6.01 7.57 1.32
CA LEU A 63 6.07 6.93 0.01
C LEU A 63 6.42 7.94 -1.08
N THR A 64 7.14 7.45 -2.08
CA THR A 64 7.47 8.20 -3.30
C THR A 64 7.11 7.35 -4.52
N ALA A 65 7.16 7.94 -5.69
CA ALA A 65 6.92 7.20 -6.93
C ALA A 65 7.94 6.06 -7.11
N GLU A 66 9.12 6.16 -6.52
CA GLU A 66 10.15 5.12 -6.59
C GLU A 66 9.77 3.86 -5.81
N ASP A 67 8.81 3.96 -4.89
CA ASP A 67 8.33 2.83 -4.12
C ASP A 67 7.34 1.95 -4.89
N LEU A 68 6.92 2.37 -6.09
CA LEU A 68 5.92 1.64 -6.86
C LEU A 68 6.27 0.16 -7.09
N PRO A 69 7.49 -0.22 -7.49
CA PRO A 69 7.83 -1.64 -7.63
C PRO A 69 7.69 -2.43 -6.33
N ASP A 70 8.08 -1.84 -5.20
CA ASP A 70 7.97 -2.49 -3.90
C ASP A 70 6.51 -2.63 -3.46
N LEU A 71 5.67 -1.63 -3.77
CA LEU A 71 4.23 -1.71 -3.50
C LEU A 71 3.58 -2.83 -4.30
N VAL A 72 3.96 -3.01 -5.55
CA VAL A 72 3.46 -4.10 -6.39
C VAL A 72 3.90 -5.45 -5.82
N THR A 73 5.16 -5.57 -5.43
CA THR A 73 5.70 -6.79 -4.81
C THR A 73 4.92 -7.12 -3.53
N PHE A 74 4.71 -6.12 -2.67
CA PHE A 74 3.92 -6.30 -1.46
C PHE A 74 2.50 -6.76 -1.78
N ALA A 75 1.84 -6.13 -2.75
CA ALA A 75 0.47 -6.47 -3.12
C ALA A 75 0.35 -7.92 -3.60
N ARG A 76 1.32 -8.39 -4.37
CA ARG A 76 1.33 -9.79 -4.84
C ARG A 76 1.44 -10.77 -3.68
N HIS A 77 2.35 -10.52 -2.74
CA HIS A 77 2.50 -11.38 -1.55
C HIS A 77 1.28 -11.29 -0.64
N TYR A 78 0.73 -10.10 -0.49
CA TYR A 78 -0.46 -9.87 0.34
C TYR A 78 -1.68 -10.62 -0.24
N ASP A 79 -1.86 -10.56 -1.56
CA ASP A 79 -2.96 -11.23 -2.24
C ASP A 79 -2.83 -12.76 -2.11
N ALA A 80 -1.61 -13.28 -2.18
CA ALA A 80 -1.35 -14.71 -2.04
C ALA A 80 -1.45 -15.22 -0.60
N SER A 81 -1.34 -14.34 0.40
CA SER A 81 -1.45 -14.71 1.81
C SER A 81 -2.90 -14.88 2.21
N THR A 82 -3.24 -15.96 2.94
CA THR A 82 -4.61 -16.20 3.37
C THR A 82 -5.07 -15.25 4.47
N ASP A 83 -4.15 -14.77 5.31
CA ASP A 83 -4.47 -13.90 6.45
C ASP A 83 -3.82 -12.52 6.35
N GLY A 84 -3.12 -12.24 5.25
CA GLY A 84 -2.46 -10.97 5.03
C GLY A 84 -1.12 -10.81 5.75
N THR A 85 -0.67 -11.81 6.50
CA THR A 85 0.65 -11.73 7.14
C THR A 85 1.73 -12.23 6.17
N LEU A 86 2.93 -11.65 6.30
CA LEU A 86 4.08 -12.05 5.50
C LEU A 86 5.10 -12.72 6.42
N ALA A 87 5.48 -13.93 6.09
CA ALA A 87 6.40 -14.71 6.91
C ALA A 87 7.82 -14.09 6.92
N ASP A 88 8.20 -13.42 5.83
CA ASP A 88 9.52 -12.82 5.69
C ASP A 88 9.40 -11.37 5.22
N ALA A 89 9.67 -10.43 6.13
CA ALA A 89 9.58 -9.01 5.83
C ALA A 89 10.63 -8.53 4.81
N ARG A 90 11.64 -9.34 4.50
CA ARG A 90 12.66 -8.98 3.52
C ARG A 90 12.10 -8.86 2.12
N VAL A 91 10.97 -9.51 1.82
CA VAL A 91 10.30 -9.39 0.52
C VAL A 91 9.77 -7.98 0.29
N LEU A 92 9.63 -7.18 1.34
CA LEU A 92 9.16 -5.79 1.24
C LEU A 92 10.25 -4.82 0.78
N GLY A 93 11.53 -5.24 0.82
CA GLY A 93 12.63 -4.35 0.48
C GLY A 93 12.64 -3.11 1.39
N ALA A 94 12.85 -1.93 0.81
CA ALA A 94 12.85 -0.67 1.55
C ALA A 94 11.49 -0.35 2.17
N LEU A 95 10.42 -0.93 1.67
CA LEU A 95 9.06 -0.64 2.11
C LEU A 95 8.84 -1.00 3.58
N ARG A 96 9.53 -2.01 4.08
CA ARG A 96 9.38 -2.41 5.49
C ARG A 96 9.78 -1.30 6.47
N MET A 97 10.67 -0.40 6.04
CA MET A 97 11.08 0.76 6.85
C MET A 97 10.03 1.87 6.83
N LYS A 98 9.07 1.77 5.94
CA LYS A 98 8.01 2.75 5.77
C LYS A 98 6.68 2.28 6.37
N ALA A 99 6.63 1.09 6.95
CA ALA A 99 5.43 0.58 7.61
C ALA A 99 5.15 1.39 8.88
N ILE A 100 3.96 1.99 8.93
CA ILE A 100 3.51 2.77 10.10
C ILE A 100 2.73 1.86 11.03
N SER A 101 1.86 1.01 10.47
CA SER A 101 0.91 0.25 11.26
C SER A 101 0.58 -1.07 10.57
N ARG A 102 0.34 -2.09 11.39
CA ARG A 102 -0.14 -3.39 10.96
C ARG A 102 -1.25 -3.80 11.92
N ILE A 103 -2.47 -3.91 11.41
CA ILE A 103 -3.66 -4.13 12.21
C ILE A 103 -4.21 -5.52 11.89
N PRO A 104 -4.21 -6.46 12.85
CA PRO A 104 -4.76 -7.81 12.61
C PRO A 104 -6.21 -7.75 12.17
N GLY A 105 -6.52 -8.56 11.19
CA GLY A 105 -7.86 -8.65 10.63
C GLY A 105 -8.84 -9.48 11.46
#